data_f2cefba3983c8e646aabf36d14ffe3f5
#
_entry.id   f2cefba3983c8e646aabf36d14ffe3f5
#
_cell.length_a   1.000
_cell.length_b   1.000
_cell.length_c   1.000
_cell.angle_alpha   90.00
_cell.angle_beta   90.00
_cell.angle_gamma   90.00
#
_symmetry.space_group_name_H-M   'P 1'
#
loop_
_entity.id
_entity.type
_entity.pdbx_description
1 polymer ?
#
loop_
_entity_poly.entity_id
_entity_poly.type
_entity_poly.pdbx_seq_one_letter_code
_entity_poly.pdbx_strand_id
1 'polypeptide(L)'
;MAERETVRITGTYALSALGRGADALLAGVLTGAPAFAPVRRFDTTGRRVTVAATVPDVGTLADELAAAIDSAARAAGLDRAGRAESALFLATHGGPHSLPVPEGRDAPTVPALAGHLAGRCGLGGRTRVYTTACVSASSAVADAAALIRRGDLDRVVVAAGYLVEPDQYALFDAGRALAADGAVRPFSAGRKGLLLGDGVAAVVLESAGAAARRGAGTVATVAGWGRAGDAYHACQPHPDGLGLARAVEAALARGGLPPAAIGYVNANATGTPFSDASEAAALIRVFGDGAGRLPVSSTKSVHGHALEASGLLELLVTVLALRHGKLPVTAGWLGPDPQCPLDVIRDAPRPARTEHALTLNAAFGGANTALLVSAA
;
A
#
# COMPACT_ATOMS: atom_id res chain seq x y z
N MET A 1 23.33 10.94 22.31
CA MET A 1 22.59 10.14 21.32
C MET A 1 22.54 10.98 20.05
N ALA A 2 23.06 10.48 18.92
CA ALA A 2 22.89 11.18 17.64
C ALA A 2 21.38 11.33 17.39
N GLU A 3 20.97 12.53 17.02
CA GLU A 3 19.59 12.82 16.63
C GLU A 3 19.21 11.88 15.48
N ARG A 4 18.18 11.06 15.65
CA ARG A 4 17.80 10.08 14.62
C ARG A 4 17.26 10.84 13.41
N GLU A 5 17.88 10.62 12.26
CA GLU A 5 17.50 11.28 11.01
C GLU A 5 16.02 11.04 10.71
N THR A 6 15.28 12.11 10.45
CA THR A 6 13.85 12.04 10.09
C THR A 6 13.71 11.66 8.62
N VAL A 7 12.81 10.73 8.32
CA VAL A 7 12.54 10.26 6.95
C VAL A 7 11.33 11.01 6.38
N ARG A 8 11.57 11.87 5.40
CA ARG A 8 10.56 12.71 4.77
C ARG A 8 10.04 12.07 3.48
N ILE A 9 8.76 12.18 3.24
CA ILE A 9 8.14 11.95 1.93
C ILE A 9 8.12 13.30 1.22
N THR A 10 8.81 13.41 0.09
CA THR A 10 8.95 14.68 -0.64
C THR A 10 8.25 14.68 -1.99
N GLY A 11 7.94 13.50 -2.55
CA GLY A 11 7.20 13.38 -3.79
C GLY A 11 6.36 12.10 -3.83
N THR A 12 5.23 12.16 -4.49
CA THR A 12 4.27 11.05 -4.54
C THR A 12 3.57 10.98 -5.89
N TYR A 13 3.20 9.77 -6.30
CA TYR A 13 2.30 9.52 -7.43
C TYR A 13 1.56 8.20 -7.23
N ALA A 14 0.31 8.15 -7.70
CA ALA A 14 -0.51 6.93 -7.71
C ALA A 14 -1.28 6.80 -9.02
N LEU A 15 -1.52 5.55 -9.42
CA LEU A 15 -2.46 5.12 -10.45
C LEU A 15 -3.29 3.99 -9.87
N SER A 16 -4.59 4.06 -10.02
CA SER A 16 -5.53 2.98 -9.68
C SER A 16 -6.77 3.10 -10.57
N ALA A 17 -7.73 2.22 -10.42
CA ALA A 17 -9.03 2.33 -11.11
C ALA A 17 -9.78 3.66 -10.82
N LEU A 18 -9.36 4.39 -9.79
CA LEU A 18 -9.90 5.73 -9.44
C LEU A 18 -9.30 6.85 -10.30
N GLY A 19 -8.25 6.56 -11.08
CA GLY A 19 -7.60 7.51 -11.98
C GLY A 19 -6.11 7.66 -11.71
N ARG A 20 -5.52 8.69 -12.33
CA ARG A 20 -4.09 9.00 -12.31
C ARG A 20 -3.82 10.22 -11.41
N GLY A 21 -2.84 10.09 -10.51
CA GLY A 21 -2.41 11.14 -9.60
C GLY A 21 -3.04 11.04 -8.20
N ALA A 22 -2.44 11.76 -7.26
CA ALA A 22 -2.86 11.79 -5.86
C ALA A 22 -4.29 12.36 -5.68
N ASP A 23 -4.65 13.38 -6.48
CA ASP A 23 -5.97 14.02 -6.39
C ASP A 23 -7.09 13.06 -6.82
N ALA A 24 -6.88 12.27 -7.88
CA ALA A 24 -7.83 11.27 -8.33
C ALA A 24 -8.00 10.15 -7.29
N LEU A 25 -6.89 9.69 -6.70
CA LEU A 25 -6.92 8.71 -5.62
C LEU A 25 -7.72 9.24 -4.43
N LEU A 26 -7.43 10.46 -3.97
CA LEU A 26 -8.14 11.07 -2.83
C LEU A 26 -9.63 11.24 -3.14
N ALA A 27 -9.96 11.84 -4.26
CA ALA A 27 -11.34 12.06 -4.66
C ALA A 27 -12.12 10.74 -4.68
N GLY A 28 -11.55 9.69 -5.29
CA GLY A 28 -12.18 8.38 -5.39
C GLY A 28 -12.43 7.72 -4.03
N VAL A 29 -11.42 7.67 -3.14
CA VAL A 29 -11.60 7.03 -1.83
C VAL A 29 -12.52 7.82 -0.89
N LEU A 30 -12.68 9.12 -1.12
CA LEU A 30 -13.64 9.95 -0.35
C LEU A 30 -15.09 9.76 -0.83
N THR A 31 -15.33 9.39 -2.10
CA THR A 31 -16.71 9.09 -2.56
C THR A 31 -17.25 7.82 -1.93
N GLY A 32 -16.38 6.86 -1.59
CA GLY A 32 -16.79 5.52 -1.17
C GLY A 32 -17.47 4.70 -2.27
N ALA A 33 -17.39 5.14 -3.53
CA ALA A 33 -17.96 4.43 -4.68
C ALA A 33 -16.97 3.36 -5.17
N PRO A 34 -17.30 2.05 -5.11
CA PRO A 34 -16.45 0.98 -5.59
C PRO A 34 -16.17 1.09 -7.09
N ALA A 35 -14.92 0.93 -7.51
CA ALA A 35 -14.50 0.99 -8.91
C ALA A 35 -14.52 -0.40 -9.61
N PHE A 36 -15.24 -1.37 -9.06
CA PHE A 36 -15.31 -2.71 -9.63
C PHE A 36 -16.22 -2.74 -10.86
N ALA A 37 -15.68 -3.26 -11.96
CA ALA A 37 -16.37 -3.41 -13.24
C ALA A 37 -15.99 -4.75 -13.89
N PRO A 38 -16.75 -5.23 -14.88
CA PRO A 38 -16.37 -6.42 -15.63
C PRO A 38 -14.97 -6.29 -16.22
N VAL A 39 -14.14 -7.31 -16.00
CA VAL A 39 -12.80 -7.38 -16.59
C VAL A 39 -12.93 -7.51 -18.10
N ARG A 40 -12.29 -6.59 -18.85
CA ARG A 40 -12.29 -6.56 -20.31
C ARG A 40 -10.92 -6.85 -20.93
N ARG A 41 -9.88 -6.91 -20.09
CA ARG A 41 -8.49 -7.07 -20.52
C ARG A 41 -8.15 -8.49 -20.91
N PHE A 42 -8.88 -9.48 -20.39
CA PHE A 42 -8.75 -10.90 -20.71
C PHE A 42 -10.09 -11.63 -20.53
N ASP A 43 -10.18 -12.85 -21.07
CA ASP A 43 -11.39 -13.67 -20.97
C ASP A 43 -11.60 -14.20 -19.54
N THR A 44 -12.77 -13.93 -18.98
CA THR A 44 -13.22 -14.43 -17.69
C THR A 44 -14.35 -15.46 -17.81
N THR A 45 -14.62 -15.98 -18.99
CA THR A 45 -15.63 -17.02 -19.22
C THR A 45 -15.35 -18.24 -18.35
N GLY A 46 -16.36 -18.73 -17.67
CA GLY A 46 -16.24 -19.87 -16.75
C GLY A 46 -15.59 -19.55 -15.40
N ARG A 47 -15.19 -18.30 -15.12
CA ARG A 47 -14.75 -17.87 -13.79
C ARG A 47 -15.95 -17.62 -12.87
N ARG A 48 -15.73 -17.84 -11.56
CA ARG A 48 -16.74 -17.55 -10.53
C ARG A 48 -16.93 -16.05 -10.35
N VAL A 49 -15.87 -15.29 -10.51
CA VAL A 49 -15.85 -13.83 -10.42
C VAL A 49 -15.38 -13.27 -11.75
N THR A 50 -16.01 -12.20 -12.21
CA THR A 50 -15.73 -11.59 -13.52
C THR A 50 -15.43 -10.10 -13.41
N VAL A 51 -15.33 -9.58 -12.20
CA VAL A 51 -15.13 -8.15 -11.92
C VAL A 51 -13.81 -7.88 -11.20
N ALA A 52 -13.21 -6.74 -11.51
CA ALA A 52 -12.03 -6.19 -10.81
C ALA A 52 -12.04 -4.66 -10.94
N ALA A 53 -11.21 -3.98 -10.16
CA ALA A 53 -11.00 -2.55 -10.29
C ALA A 53 -9.83 -2.30 -11.25
N THR A 54 -10.11 -2.25 -12.56
CA THR A 54 -9.08 -2.09 -13.60
C THR A 54 -9.04 -0.68 -14.17
N VAL A 55 -7.84 -0.22 -14.51
CA VAL A 55 -7.63 1.06 -15.21
C VAL A 55 -7.95 0.86 -16.70
N PRO A 56 -8.84 1.65 -17.29
CA PRO A 56 -9.02 1.67 -18.74
C PRO A 56 -7.72 2.10 -19.45
N ASP A 57 -7.44 1.52 -20.59
CA ASP A 57 -6.33 1.91 -21.49
C ASP A 57 -4.97 2.01 -20.76
N VAL A 58 -4.70 1.08 -19.86
CA VAL A 58 -3.42 1.00 -19.17
C VAL A 58 -2.33 0.46 -20.10
N GLY A 59 -1.13 1.04 -20.01
CA GLY A 59 0.07 0.57 -20.71
C GLY A 59 0.67 -0.70 -20.10
N THR A 60 1.90 -1.02 -20.49
CA THR A 60 2.64 -2.10 -19.83
C THR A 60 2.96 -1.73 -18.37
N LEU A 61 3.17 -2.72 -17.52
CA LEU A 61 3.56 -2.46 -16.13
C LEU A 61 4.84 -1.61 -16.05
N ALA A 62 5.80 -1.84 -16.95
CA ALA A 62 7.03 -1.05 -17.01
C ALA A 62 6.77 0.42 -17.37
N ASP A 63 5.87 0.67 -18.32
CA ASP A 63 5.53 2.05 -18.72
C ASP A 63 4.86 2.80 -17.58
N GLU A 64 3.91 2.16 -16.91
CA GLU A 64 3.20 2.77 -15.78
C GLU A 64 4.11 2.99 -14.56
N LEU A 65 5.02 2.05 -14.28
CA LEU A 65 6.04 2.22 -13.23
C LEU A 65 7.01 3.36 -13.56
N ALA A 66 7.49 3.45 -14.81
CA ALA A 66 8.35 4.55 -15.23
C ALA A 66 7.64 5.90 -15.11
N ALA A 67 6.38 5.98 -15.56
CA ALA A 67 5.56 7.18 -15.42
C ALA A 67 5.34 7.58 -13.95
N ALA A 68 5.14 6.60 -13.07
CA ALA A 68 4.98 6.83 -11.64
C ALA A 68 6.28 7.34 -10.99
N ILE A 69 7.41 6.71 -11.28
CA ILE A 69 8.74 7.13 -10.82
C ILE A 69 9.03 8.57 -11.27
N ASP A 70 8.84 8.85 -12.56
CA ASP A 70 9.07 10.18 -13.11
C ASP A 70 8.17 11.24 -12.50
N SER A 71 6.90 10.91 -12.26
CA SER A 71 5.94 11.84 -11.67
C SER A 71 6.24 12.11 -10.20
N ALA A 72 6.58 11.07 -9.42
CA ALA A 72 7.00 11.25 -8.02
C ALA A 72 8.31 12.05 -7.92
N ALA A 73 9.28 11.78 -8.79
CA ALA A 73 10.55 12.52 -8.85
C ALA A 73 10.34 14.00 -9.22
N ARG A 74 9.46 14.29 -10.19
CA ARG A 74 9.07 15.68 -10.52
C ARG A 74 8.36 16.37 -9.37
N ALA A 75 7.41 15.68 -8.71
CA ALA A 75 6.70 16.22 -7.55
C ALA A 75 7.66 16.52 -6.38
N ALA A 76 8.71 15.71 -6.23
CA ALA A 76 9.79 15.97 -5.28
C ALA A 76 10.74 17.09 -5.73
N GLY A 77 10.65 17.61 -6.96
CA GLY A 77 11.60 18.58 -7.52
C GLY A 77 12.99 18.00 -7.77
N LEU A 78 13.12 16.69 -8.07
CA LEU A 78 14.41 16.08 -8.37
C LEU A 78 14.87 16.45 -9.78
N ASP A 79 16.01 17.11 -9.87
CA ASP A 79 16.74 17.33 -11.11
C ASP A 79 17.53 16.08 -11.54
N ARG A 80 18.32 16.18 -12.62
CA ARG A 80 19.13 15.07 -13.14
C ARG A 80 20.16 14.57 -12.10
N ALA A 81 20.80 15.45 -11.37
CA ALA A 81 21.79 15.07 -10.36
C ALA A 81 21.12 14.36 -9.18
N GLY A 82 20.01 14.92 -8.66
CA GLY A 82 19.24 14.31 -7.60
C GLY A 82 18.69 12.91 -7.97
N ARG A 83 18.28 12.71 -9.22
CA ARG A 83 17.90 11.38 -9.72
C ARG A 83 19.08 10.41 -9.76
N ALA A 84 20.22 10.85 -10.30
CA ALA A 84 21.42 10.00 -10.39
C ALA A 84 21.94 9.54 -9.02
N GLU A 85 21.68 10.28 -7.95
CA GLU A 85 22.03 9.91 -6.57
C GLU A 85 20.94 9.05 -5.88
N SER A 86 19.76 8.91 -6.48
CA SER A 86 18.63 8.22 -5.86
C SER A 86 18.70 6.71 -6.08
N ALA A 87 18.51 5.94 -5.00
CA ALA A 87 18.29 4.49 -5.08
C ALA A 87 16.87 4.17 -5.56
N LEU A 88 16.67 3.02 -6.22
CA LEU A 88 15.38 2.47 -6.59
C LEU A 88 15.05 1.21 -5.78
N PHE A 89 13.96 1.24 -5.02
CA PHE A 89 13.39 0.06 -4.38
C PHE A 89 12.08 -0.27 -5.06
N LEU A 90 12.06 -1.41 -5.78
CA LEU A 90 10.94 -1.84 -6.60
C LEU A 90 10.18 -2.99 -5.94
N ALA A 91 8.88 -2.83 -5.77
CA ALA A 91 7.97 -3.85 -5.24
C ALA A 91 7.01 -4.32 -6.34
N THR A 92 7.18 -5.54 -6.80
CA THR A 92 6.31 -6.21 -7.80
C THR A 92 6.73 -7.66 -7.92
N HIS A 93 5.82 -8.55 -8.33
CA HIS A 93 6.21 -9.91 -8.72
C HIS A 93 6.71 -9.97 -10.20
N GLY A 94 6.58 -8.87 -10.95
CA GLY A 94 6.84 -8.86 -12.38
C GLY A 94 5.66 -9.47 -13.14
N GLY A 95 5.93 -10.46 -13.94
CA GLY A 95 4.97 -11.14 -14.76
C GLY A 95 5.44 -11.18 -16.23
N PRO A 96 4.88 -12.07 -17.05
CA PRO A 96 5.33 -12.28 -18.42
C PRO A 96 5.15 -11.03 -19.31
N HIS A 97 4.23 -10.14 -18.93
CA HIS A 97 3.92 -8.92 -19.67
C HIS A 97 4.48 -7.65 -19.02
N SER A 98 5.35 -7.78 -18.01
CA SER A 98 5.92 -6.64 -17.29
C SER A 98 6.85 -5.78 -18.15
N LEU A 99 7.55 -6.38 -19.12
CA LEU A 99 8.36 -5.74 -20.15
C LEU A 99 8.06 -6.37 -21.50
N PRO A 100 8.13 -5.62 -22.61
CA PRO A 100 8.16 -6.20 -23.94
C PRO A 100 9.37 -7.13 -24.07
N VAL A 101 9.14 -8.39 -24.42
CA VAL A 101 10.18 -9.39 -24.63
C VAL A 101 10.18 -9.77 -26.12
N PRO A 102 11.34 -9.78 -26.80
CA PRO A 102 11.44 -10.32 -28.13
C PRO A 102 10.96 -11.78 -28.20
N GLU A 103 10.32 -12.15 -29.30
CA GLU A 103 9.79 -13.48 -29.50
C GLU A 103 10.89 -14.56 -29.27
N GLY A 104 10.57 -15.60 -28.49
CA GLY A 104 11.52 -16.67 -28.16
C GLY A 104 12.47 -16.41 -26.99
N ARG A 105 12.27 -15.34 -26.23
CA ARG A 105 13.01 -15.11 -24.99
C ARG A 105 12.14 -15.34 -23.74
N ASP A 106 12.81 -15.74 -22.65
CA ASP A 106 12.15 -15.89 -21.33
C ASP A 106 11.61 -14.55 -20.82
N ALA A 107 10.55 -14.64 -20.01
CA ALA A 107 9.99 -13.47 -19.33
C ALA A 107 11.07 -12.74 -18.50
N PRO A 108 11.06 -11.39 -18.49
CA PRO A 108 12.06 -10.63 -17.76
C PRO A 108 11.97 -10.89 -16.26
N THR A 109 13.12 -11.05 -15.63
CA THR A 109 13.19 -11.15 -14.17
C THR A 109 12.90 -9.79 -13.50
N VAL A 110 12.41 -9.81 -12.27
CA VAL A 110 12.17 -8.56 -11.52
C VAL A 110 13.43 -7.69 -11.36
N PRO A 111 14.64 -8.25 -11.13
CA PRO A 111 15.88 -7.47 -11.18
C PRO A 111 16.14 -6.82 -12.55
N ALA A 112 15.83 -7.49 -13.65
CA ALA A 112 15.99 -6.90 -14.99
C ALA A 112 15.02 -5.73 -15.20
N LEU A 113 13.77 -5.86 -14.77
CA LEU A 113 12.81 -4.78 -14.75
C LEU A 113 13.29 -3.59 -13.90
N ALA A 114 13.83 -3.84 -12.70
CA ALA A 114 14.36 -2.78 -11.84
C ALA A 114 15.54 -2.04 -12.51
N GLY A 115 16.47 -2.76 -13.14
CA GLY A 115 17.57 -2.16 -13.90
C GLY A 115 17.10 -1.33 -15.11
N HIS A 116 16.11 -1.84 -15.85
CA HIS A 116 15.47 -1.11 -16.95
C HIS A 116 14.84 0.21 -16.46
N LEU A 117 14.05 0.17 -15.39
CA LEU A 117 13.39 1.34 -14.83
C LEU A 117 14.39 2.36 -14.27
N ALA A 118 15.44 1.89 -13.58
CA ALA A 118 16.48 2.77 -13.07
C ALA A 118 17.17 3.52 -14.22
N GLY A 119 17.58 2.82 -15.28
CA GLY A 119 18.18 3.45 -16.47
C GLY A 119 17.23 4.41 -17.17
N ARG A 120 15.99 4.00 -17.41
CA ARG A 120 14.98 4.82 -18.09
C ARG A 120 14.64 6.11 -17.34
N CYS A 121 14.58 6.06 -16.01
CA CYS A 121 14.23 7.21 -15.16
C CYS A 121 15.45 8.00 -14.67
N GLY A 122 16.65 7.61 -15.06
CA GLY A 122 17.90 8.28 -14.70
C GLY A 122 18.28 8.11 -13.21
N LEU A 123 17.87 7.01 -12.58
CA LEU A 123 18.23 6.68 -11.21
C LEU A 123 19.55 5.91 -11.19
N GLY A 124 20.59 6.46 -10.56
CA GLY A 124 21.96 5.90 -10.59
C GLY A 124 22.38 5.18 -9.31
N GLY A 125 21.55 5.22 -8.27
CA GLY A 125 21.84 4.56 -7.00
C GLY A 125 21.58 3.04 -7.03
N ARG A 126 21.67 2.42 -5.85
CA ARG A 126 21.42 0.98 -5.70
C ARG A 126 19.97 0.63 -6.07
N THR A 127 19.79 -0.52 -6.71
CA THR A 127 18.45 -1.10 -6.92
C THR A 127 18.21 -2.26 -5.93
N ARG A 128 16.98 -2.36 -5.40
CA ARG A 128 16.50 -3.52 -4.65
C ARG A 128 15.14 -3.91 -5.14
N VAL A 129 14.83 -5.20 -5.11
CA VAL A 129 13.53 -5.74 -5.47
C VAL A 129 12.88 -6.43 -4.28
N TYR A 130 11.57 -6.29 -4.17
CA TYR A 130 10.75 -6.85 -3.11
C TYR A 130 9.62 -7.66 -3.73
N THR A 131 9.59 -8.95 -3.41
CA THR A 131 8.61 -9.93 -3.90
C THR A 131 7.97 -10.68 -2.74
N THR A 132 7.65 -9.94 -1.67
CA THR A 132 7.06 -10.47 -0.43
C THR A 132 5.53 -10.35 -0.44
N ALA A 133 4.91 -10.69 -1.59
CA ALA A 133 3.47 -10.61 -1.82
C ALA A 133 2.89 -9.23 -1.41
N CYS A 134 1.72 -9.19 -0.79
CA CYS A 134 0.98 -7.95 -0.49
C CYS A 134 1.70 -6.98 0.46
N VAL A 135 2.78 -7.39 1.14
CA VAL A 135 3.61 -6.52 1.99
C VAL A 135 4.86 -5.99 1.30
N SER A 136 5.03 -6.24 0.00
CA SER A 136 6.26 -5.87 -0.74
C SER A 136 6.55 -4.38 -0.67
N ALA A 137 5.56 -3.54 -0.99
CA ALA A 137 5.75 -2.09 -1.01
C ALA A 137 6.01 -1.50 0.38
N SER A 138 5.24 -1.92 1.39
CA SER A 138 5.45 -1.47 2.76
C SER A 138 6.78 -1.96 3.35
N SER A 139 7.25 -3.16 2.95
CA SER A 139 8.60 -3.65 3.29
C SER A 139 9.69 -2.80 2.63
N ALA A 140 9.49 -2.40 1.36
CA ALA A 140 10.43 -1.52 0.66
C ALA A 140 10.52 -0.14 1.34
N VAL A 141 9.38 0.44 1.74
CA VAL A 141 9.35 1.70 2.52
C VAL A 141 10.05 1.54 3.86
N ALA A 142 9.79 0.46 4.59
CA ALA A 142 10.42 0.18 5.88
C ALA A 142 11.96 0.06 5.77
N ASP A 143 12.46 -0.65 4.74
CA ASP A 143 13.89 -0.79 4.51
C ASP A 143 14.53 0.54 4.05
N ALA A 144 13.87 1.29 3.16
CA ALA A 144 14.31 2.60 2.74
C ALA A 144 14.44 3.55 3.94
N ALA A 145 13.39 3.59 4.79
CA ALA A 145 13.39 4.38 6.01
C ALA A 145 14.51 3.96 6.98
N ALA A 146 14.76 2.66 7.11
CA ALA A 146 15.83 2.15 7.96
C ALA A 146 17.22 2.58 7.47
N LEU A 147 17.46 2.52 6.16
CA LEU A 147 18.74 2.91 5.54
C LEU A 147 18.96 4.42 5.63
N ILE A 148 17.93 5.22 5.36
CA ILE A 148 17.99 6.67 5.50
C ILE A 148 18.27 7.06 6.96
N ARG A 149 17.53 6.46 7.93
CA ARG A 149 17.71 6.77 9.36
C ARG A 149 19.10 6.43 9.90
N ARG A 150 19.79 5.47 9.27
CA ARG A 150 21.19 5.12 9.60
C ARG A 150 22.23 5.99 8.89
N GLY A 151 21.82 6.81 7.92
CA GLY A 151 22.72 7.59 7.07
C GLY A 151 23.39 6.77 5.95
N ASP A 152 22.90 5.55 5.66
CA ASP A 152 23.44 4.72 4.58
C ASP A 152 23.00 5.22 3.19
N LEU A 153 21.86 5.91 3.13
CA LEU A 153 21.28 6.51 1.93
C LEU A 153 20.63 7.86 2.29
N ASP A 154 20.83 8.84 1.44
CA ASP A 154 20.16 10.14 1.57
C ASP A 154 18.77 10.12 0.92
N ARG A 155 18.59 9.32 -0.15
CA ARG A 155 17.33 9.31 -0.93
C ARG A 155 17.03 7.96 -1.53
N VAL A 156 15.77 7.59 -1.51
CA VAL A 156 15.25 6.38 -2.14
C VAL A 156 13.94 6.69 -2.86
N VAL A 157 13.84 6.32 -4.12
CA VAL A 157 12.55 6.21 -4.82
C VAL A 157 12.03 4.81 -4.57
N VAL A 158 10.90 4.70 -3.88
CA VAL A 158 10.18 3.44 -3.72
C VAL A 158 9.06 3.42 -4.74
N ALA A 159 9.05 2.43 -5.62
CA ALA A 159 8.00 2.22 -6.62
C ALA A 159 7.38 0.84 -6.45
N ALA A 160 6.08 0.74 -6.68
CA ALA A 160 5.37 -0.53 -6.63
C ALA A 160 4.33 -0.60 -7.74
N GLY A 161 4.12 -1.79 -8.30
CA GLY A 161 3.17 -1.98 -9.38
C GLY A 161 2.60 -3.37 -9.44
N TYR A 162 1.29 -3.40 -9.70
CA TYR A 162 0.50 -4.58 -10.05
C TYR A 162 -0.59 -4.17 -11.04
N LEU A 163 -0.73 -4.92 -12.11
CA LEU A 163 -1.87 -4.86 -13.01
C LEU A 163 -2.61 -6.19 -12.96
N VAL A 164 -3.93 -6.15 -12.98
CA VAL A 164 -4.77 -7.36 -12.93
C VAL A 164 -4.50 -8.19 -14.17
N GLU A 165 -3.91 -9.35 -13.99
CA GLU A 165 -3.49 -10.29 -15.04
C GLU A 165 -4.22 -11.63 -14.91
N PRO A 166 -4.35 -12.42 -16.02
CA PRO A 166 -5.13 -13.65 -16.03
C PRO A 166 -4.63 -14.70 -15.03
N ASP A 167 -3.31 -14.81 -14.83
CA ASP A 167 -2.72 -15.86 -13.98
C ASP A 167 -3.02 -15.66 -12.51
N GLN A 168 -2.77 -14.45 -11.98
CA GLN A 168 -3.09 -14.11 -10.59
C GLN A 168 -4.60 -14.13 -10.37
N TYR A 169 -5.36 -13.62 -11.34
CA TYR A 169 -6.82 -13.65 -11.25
C TYR A 169 -7.33 -15.09 -11.15
N ALA A 170 -6.83 -15.99 -12.00
CA ALA A 170 -7.17 -17.40 -11.97
C ALA A 170 -6.79 -18.08 -10.64
N LEU A 171 -5.61 -17.75 -10.11
CA LEU A 171 -5.13 -18.28 -8.81
C LEU A 171 -6.07 -17.88 -7.66
N PHE A 172 -6.42 -16.60 -7.58
CA PHE A 172 -7.31 -16.09 -6.53
C PHE A 172 -8.76 -16.60 -6.68
N ASP A 173 -9.26 -16.77 -7.92
CA ASP A 173 -10.58 -17.34 -8.16
C ASP A 173 -10.62 -18.83 -7.82
N ALA A 174 -9.64 -19.62 -8.23
CA ALA A 174 -9.51 -21.04 -7.90
C ALA A 174 -9.37 -21.27 -6.39
N GLY A 175 -8.60 -20.42 -5.72
CA GLY A 175 -8.44 -20.42 -4.26
C GLY A 175 -9.66 -19.91 -3.48
N ARG A 176 -10.73 -19.51 -4.18
CA ARG A 176 -11.97 -18.96 -3.60
C ARG A 176 -11.75 -17.73 -2.71
N ALA A 177 -10.70 -16.97 -2.98
CA ALA A 177 -10.39 -15.75 -2.25
C ALA A 177 -11.19 -14.55 -2.75
N LEU A 178 -11.69 -14.61 -4.00
CA LEU A 178 -12.48 -13.53 -4.61
C LEU A 178 -13.93 -13.55 -4.11
N ALA A 179 -14.48 -12.36 -3.86
CA ALA A 179 -15.87 -12.15 -3.46
C ALA A 179 -16.82 -12.49 -4.63
N ALA A 180 -17.51 -13.63 -4.52
CA ALA A 180 -18.37 -14.16 -5.59
C ALA A 180 -19.60 -13.29 -5.91
N ASP A 181 -19.96 -12.37 -5.01
CA ASP A 181 -21.05 -11.41 -5.21
C ASP A 181 -20.57 -10.04 -5.72
N GLY A 182 -19.30 -9.93 -6.10
CA GLY A 182 -18.74 -8.73 -6.70
C GLY A 182 -18.56 -7.54 -5.74
N ALA A 183 -18.60 -7.76 -4.41
CA ALA A 183 -18.49 -6.68 -3.44
C ALA A 183 -17.50 -6.99 -2.31
N VAL A 184 -16.63 -6.03 -2.02
CA VAL A 184 -15.66 -6.10 -0.92
C VAL A 184 -16.24 -5.38 0.30
N ARG A 185 -16.25 -6.05 1.46
CA ARG A 185 -16.90 -5.57 2.69
C ARG A 185 -15.97 -5.66 3.90
N PRO A 186 -14.96 -4.80 4.00
CA PRO A 186 -14.02 -4.87 5.11
C PRO A 186 -14.72 -4.68 6.46
N PHE A 187 -14.41 -5.56 7.42
CA PHE A 187 -14.93 -5.57 8.80
C PHE A 187 -16.45 -5.69 8.93
N SER A 188 -17.19 -5.84 7.84
CA SER A 188 -18.67 -5.90 7.85
C SER A 188 -19.18 -7.32 7.96
N ALA A 189 -20.37 -7.47 8.51
CA ALA A 189 -21.14 -8.70 8.35
C ALA A 189 -21.30 -9.04 6.87
N GLY A 190 -21.32 -10.34 6.55
CA GLY A 190 -21.52 -10.81 5.17
C GLY A 190 -20.34 -10.60 4.23
N ARG A 191 -19.11 -10.34 4.76
CA ARG A 191 -17.87 -10.33 3.97
C ARG A 191 -17.59 -11.71 3.39
N LYS A 192 -17.19 -11.78 2.11
CA LYS A 192 -17.06 -13.05 1.38
C LYS A 192 -15.74 -13.21 0.64
N GLY A 193 -14.90 -12.19 0.62
CA GLY A 193 -13.64 -12.21 -0.09
C GLY A 193 -13.20 -10.83 -0.54
N LEU A 194 -12.06 -10.80 -1.22
CA LEU A 194 -11.48 -9.62 -1.82
C LEU A 194 -11.86 -9.51 -3.31
N LEU A 195 -11.57 -8.37 -3.91
CA LEU A 195 -11.50 -8.22 -5.37
C LEU A 195 -10.17 -7.56 -5.71
N LEU A 196 -9.58 -7.99 -6.84
CA LEU A 196 -8.32 -7.44 -7.32
C LEU A 196 -8.52 -6.05 -7.92
N GLY A 197 -7.46 -5.26 -7.90
CA GLY A 197 -7.44 -3.94 -8.53
C GLY A 197 -6.06 -3.60 -9.07
N ASP A 198 -6.01 -2.85 -10.16
CA ASP A 198 -4.76 -2.27 -10.66
C ASP A 198 -4.24 -1.24 -9.67
N GLY A 199 -2.94 -1.23 -9.50
CA GLY A 199 -2.27 -0.22 -8.68
C GLY A 199 -0.82 -0.04 -9.09
N VAL A 200 -0.44 1.22 -9.33
CA VAL A 200 0.96 1.62 -9.51
C VAL A 200 1.20 2.87 -8.70
N ALA A 201 2.24 2.88 -7.90
CA ALA A 201 2.56 4.04 -7.08
C ALA A 201 4.07 4.23 -6.94
N ALA A 202 4.48 5.46 -6.68
CA ALA A 202 5.85 5.79 -6.32
C ALA A 202 5.90 6.89 -5.27
N VAL A 203 6.88 6.80 -4.38
CA VAL A 203 7.19 7.82 -3.38
C VAL A 203 8.69 8.11 -3.36
N VAL A 204 9.05 9.36 -3.12
CA VAL A 204 10.42 9.77 -2.85
C VAL A 204 10.59 9.95 -1.35
N LEU A 205 11.48 9.15 -0.77
CA LEU A 205 11.87 9.22 0.64
C LEU A 205 13.24 9.86 0.74
N GLU A 206 13.41 10.84 1.63
CA GLU A 206 14.67 11.55 1.84
C GLU A 206 14.97 11.73 3.32
N SER A 207 16.26 11.79 3.63
CA SER A 207 16.71 12.31 4.93
C SER A 207 16.29 13.78 5.08
N ALA A 208 15.97 14.21 6.29
CA ALA A 208 15.62 15.61 6.55
C ALA A 208 16.75 16.56 6.09
N GLY A 209 18.00 16.14 6.30
CA GLY A 209 19.17 16.89 5.84
C GLY A 209 19.26 17.02 4.32
N ALA A 210 19.02 15.94 3.57
CA ALA A 210 19.04 15.97 2.10
C ALA A 210 17.90 16.84 1.55
N ALA A 211 16.70 16.68 2.09
CA ALA A 211 15.55 17.50 1.71
C ALA A 211 15.80 18.99 1.98
N ALA A 212 16.35 19.33 3.14
CA ALA A 212 16.66 20.72 3.51
C ALA A 212 17.72 21.34 2.60
N ARG A 213 18.81 20.60 2.26
CA ARG A 213 19.88 21.10 1.38
C ARG A 213 19.38 21.58 0.01
N ARG A 214 18.29 21.01 -0.50
CA ARG A 214 17.71 21.38 -1.80
C ARG A 214 16.39 22.14 -1.70
N GLY A 215 15.97 22.52 -0.48
CA GLY A 215 14.73 23.28 -0.25
C GLY A 215 13.45 22.47 -0.59
N ALA A 216 13.49 21.15 -0.45
CA ALA A 216 12.33 20.31 -0.76
C ALA A 216 11.21 20.47 0.27
N GLY A 217 9.99 20.59 -0.21
CA GLY A 217 8.81 20.50 0.64
C GLY A 217 8.62 19.12 1.22
N THR A 218 8.10 19.03 2.44
CA THR A 218 7.72 17.78 3.08
C THR A 218 6.23 17.55 2.88
N VAL A 219 5.85 16.38 2.38
CA VAL A 219 4.45 15.98 2.23
C VAL A 219 3.93 15.31 3.50
N ALA A 220 4.77 14.43 4.08
CA ALA A 220 4.55 13.73 5.34
C ALA A 220 5.88 13.13 5.80
N THR A 221 5.90 12.46 6.95
CA THR A 221 7.08 11.73 7.44
C THR A 221 6.74 10.25 7.70
N VAL A 222 7.70 9.36 7.43
CA VAL A 222 7.67 7.98 7.91
C VAL A 222 8.30 7.96 9.29
N ALA A 223 7.47 8.10 10.32
CA ALA A 223 7.91 8.24 11.70
C ALA A 223 8.38 6.91 12.31
N GLY A 224 7.75 5.80 11.88
CA GLY A 224 8.10 4.47 12.35
C GLY A 224 7.64 3.37 11.39
N TRP A 225 8.14 2.18 11.60
CA TRP A 225 7.75 0.98 10.84
C TRP A 225 7.91 -0.28 11.69
N GLY A 226 7.13 -1.29 11.38
CA GLY A 226 7.25 -2.61 11.99
C GLY A 226 7.02 -3.72 10.98
N ARG A 227 7.69 -4.85 11.18
CA ARG A 227 7.50 -6.08 10.41
C ARG A 227 7.53 -7.25 11.36
N ALA A 228 6.60 -8.20 11.19
CA ALA A 228 6.58 -9.43 11.96
C ALA A 228 5.92 -10.56 11.17
N GLY A 229 6.30 -11.80 11.46
CA GLY A 229 5.67 -12.99 10.92
C GLY A 229 4.68 -13.61 11.88
N ASP A 230 3.63 -14.24 11.35
CA ASP A 230 2.67 -15.02 12.14
C ASP A 230 3.23 -16.39 12.54
N ALA A 231 4.03 -17.01 11.67
CA ALA A 231 4.52 -18.39 11.82
C ALA A 231 3.38 -19.38 12.13
N TYR A 232 2.24 -19.21 11.47
CA TYR A 232 1.01 -19.95 11.77
C TYR A 232 0.56 -20.87 10.63
N HIS A 233 0.29 -20.31 9.44
CA HIS A 233 -0.24 -21.04 8.30
C HIS A 233 0.18 -20.37 6.98
N ALA A 234 0.28 -21.15 5.89
CA ALA A 234 0.72 -20.62 4.58
C ALA A 234 -0.24 -19.59 3.97
N CYS A 235 -1.57 -19.72 4.19
CA CYS A 235 -2.57 -18.85 3.57
C CYS A 235 -3.52 -18.18 4.56
N GLN A 236 -3.45 -18.52 5.86
CA GLN A 236 -4.33 -17.94 6.88
C GLN A 236 -3.51 -17.13 7.88
N PRO A 237 -3.99 -15.95 8.30
CA PRO A 237 -3.35 -15.18 9.35
C PRO A 237 -3.52 -15.89 10.71
N HIS A 238 -2.69 -15.52 11.67
CA HIS A 238 -2.88 -15.97 13.05
C HIS A 238 -4.21 -15.41 13.60
N PRO A 239 -5.13 -16.25 14.10
CA PRO A 239 -6.47 -15.78 14.48
C PRO A 239 -6.47 -14.67 15.54
N ASP A 240 -5.50 -14.66 16.46
CA ASP A 240 -5.36 -13.62 17.48
C ASP A 240 -4.58 -12.38 16.99
N GLY A 241 -4.25 -12.28 15.70
CA GLY A 241 -3.55 -11.15 15.10
C GLY A 241 -2.15 -10.87 15.64
N LEU A 242 -1.45 -11.90 16.17
CA LEU A 242 -0.19 -11.71 16.91
C LEU A 242 0.91 -11.06 16.07
N GLY A 243 1.07 -11.48 14.81
CA GLY A 243 2.10 -10.93 13.94
C GLY A 243 1.84 -9.47 13.62
N LEU A 244 0.60 -9.14 13.25
CA LEU A 244 0.24 -7.75 12.95
C LEU A 244 0.33 -6.85 14.18
N ALA A 245 -0.10 -7.32 15.36
CA ALA A 245 0.06 -6.57 16.61
C ALA A 245 1.54 -6.24 16.89
N ARG A 246 2.45 -7.22 16.76
CA ARG A 246 3.89 -7.00 16.91
C ARG A 246 4.44 -6.00 15.88
N ALA A 247 3.94 -6.02 14.65
CA ALA A 247 4.34 -5.05 13.64
C ALA A 247 3.90 -3.64 14.04
N VAL A 248 2.68 -3.45 14.52
CA VAL A 248 2.17 -2.17 15.02
C VAL A 248 2.96 -1.68 16.22
N GLU A 249 3.16 -2.51 17.23
CA GLU A 249 3.96 -2.19 18.43
C GLU A 249 5.38 -1.75 18.06
N ALA A 250 6.01 -2.46 17.10
CA ALA A 250 7.35 -2.10 16.61
C ALA A 250 7.36 -0.76 15.86
N ALA A 251 6.31 -0.43 15.10
CA ALA A 251 6.19 0.86 14.42
C ALA A 251 6.04 2.00 15.44
N LEU A 252 5.18 1.84 16.43
CA LEU A 252 4.97 2.79 17.52
C LEU A 252 6.26 3.03 18.34
N ALA A 253 6.94 1.95 18.75
CA ALA A 253 8.19 2.03 19.50
C ALA A 253 9.30 2.75 18.71
N ARG A 254 9.39 2.52 17.37
CA ARG A 254 10.36 3.23 16.53
C ARG A 254 10.02 4.69 16.34
N GLY A 255 8.73 5.03 16.31
CA GLY A 255 8.26 6.41 16.26
C GLY A 255 8.31 7.13 17.61
N GLY A 256 8.50 6.40 18.72
CA GLY A 256 8.47 6.95 20.05
C GLY A 256 7.07 7.43 20.47
N LEU A 257 6.02 6.84 19.92
CA LEU A 257 4.64 7.26 20.16
C LEU A 257 3.85 6.19 20.91
N PRO A 258 3.02 6.59 21.90
CA PRO A 258 2.07 5.68 22.52
C PRO A 258 0.88 5.38 21.59
N PRO A 259 0.16 4.27 21.76
CA PRO A 259 -1.03 3.95 20.97
C PRO A 259 -2.07 5.08 20.94
N ALA A 260 -2.25 5.80 22.05
CA ALA A 260 -3.21 6.91 22.18
C ALA A 260 -2.91 8.11 21.26
N ALA A 261 -1.69 8.22 20.71
CA ALA A 261 -1.34 9.28 19.76
C ALA A 261 -1.87 9.02 18.34
N ILE A 262 -2.35 7.80 18.06
CA ILE A 262 -2.84 7.44 16.74
C ILE A 262 -4.30 7.85 16.60
N GLY A 263 -4.59 8.67 15.61
CA GLY A 263 -5.96 9.14 15.35
C GLY A 263 -6.63 8.50 14.12
N TYR A 264 -5.92 7.63 13.38
CA TYR A 264 -6.47 6.93 12.23
C TYR A 264 -5.67 5.68 11.87
N VAL A 265 -6.37 4.65 11.41
CA VAL A 265 -5.77 3.46 10.80
C VAL A 265 -6.34 3.23 9.40
N ASN A 266 -5.47 3.21 8.39
CA ASN A 266 -5.77 2.64 7.09
C ASN A 266 -5.42 1.14 7.17
N ALA A 267 -6.45 0.32 7.24
CA ALA A 267 -6.33 -1.11 7.51
C ALA A 267 -5.99 -1.90 6.24
N ASN A 268 -5.36 -3.06 6.43
CA ASN A 268 -5.20 -4.04 5.37
C ASN A 268 -6.53 -4.62 4.90
N ALA A 269 -7.52 -4.75 5.78
CA ALA A 269 -8.77 -5.49 5.65
C ALA A 269 -9.25 -5.67 4.21
N THR A 270 -9.30 -6.91 3.77
CA THR A 270 -9.58 -7.29 2.39
C THR A 270 -11.03 -7.71 2.16
N GLY A 271 -11.87 -7.72 3.21
CA GLY A 271 -13.22 -8.27 3.17
C GLY A 271 -13.23 -9.80 3.24
N THR A 272 -12.13 -10.43 3.65
CA THR A 272 -12.08 -11.87 3.89
C THR A 272 -12.36 -12.19 5.36
N PRO A 273 -13.13 -13.25 5.67
CA PRO A 273 -13.53 -13.52 7.06
C PRO A 273 -12.35 -13.65 8.03
N PHE A 274 -11.33 -14.42 7.68
CA PHE A 274 -10.19 -14.67 8.57
C PHE A 274 -9.25 -13.49 8.70
N SER A 275 -8.95 -12.80 7.59
CA SER A 275 -8.00 -11.67 7.60
C SER A 275 -8.55 -10.50 8.40
N ASP A 276 -9.80 -10.14 8.19
CA ASP A 276 -10.39 -9.00 8.86
C ASP A 276 -10.60 -9.25 10.37
N ALA A 277 -10.98 -10.48 10.76
CA ALA A 277 -11.09 -10.86 12.17
C ALA A 277 -9.72 -10.85 12.88
N SER A 278 -8.68 -11.38 12.22
CA SER A 278 -7.30 -11.35 12.74
C SER A 278 -6.79 -9.91 12.90
N GLU A 279 -7.06 -9.03 11.93
CA GLU A 279 -6.65 -7.63 12.01
C GLU A 279 -7.40 -6.89 13.12
N ALA A 280 -8.70 -7.14 13.28
CA ALA A 280 -9.48 -6.59 14.39
C ALA A 280 -8.92 -7.04 15.74
N ALA A 281 -8.57 -8.32 15.89
CA ALA A 281 -7.92 -8.83 17.10
C ALA A 281 -6.57 -8.16 17.37
N ALA A 282 -5.77 -7.92 16.34
CA ALA A 282 -4.50 -7.19 16.45
C ALA A 282 -4.71 -5.75 16.94
N LEU A 283 -5.67 -5.03 16.38
CA LEU A 283 -5.99 -3.66 16.78
C LEU A 283 -6.51 -3.61 18.23
N ILE A 284 -7.39 -4.53 18.63
CA ILE A 284 -7.88 -4.63 20.00
C ILE A 284 -6.72 -4.90 20.97
N ARG A 285 -5.81 -5.79 20.62
CA ARG A 285 -4.63 -6.10 21.43
C ARG A 285 -3.74 -4.89 21.67
N VAL A 286 -3.48 -4.07 20.65
CA VAL A 286 -2.57 -2.92 20.73
C VAL A 286 -3.24 -1.71 21.40
N PHE A 287 -4.50 -1.44 21.05
CA PHE A 287 -5.20 -0.22 21.46
C PHE A 287 -6.13 -0.41 22.68
N GLY A 288 -6.35 -1.67 23.13
CA GLY A 288 -7.19 -1.97 24.28
C GLY A 288 -8.59 -1.36 24.14
N ASP A 289 -9.08 -0.73 25.19
CA ASP A 289 -10.39 -0.05 25.22
C ASP A 289 -10.51 1.12 24.22
N GLY A 290 -9.38 1.58 23.68
CA GLY A 290 -9.32 2.61 22.64
C GLY A 290 -9.71 2.10 21.25
N ALA A 291 -9.58 0.79 20.99
CA ALA A 291 -9.79 0.21 19.64
C ALA A 291 -11.19 0.51 19.07
N GLY A 292 -12.23 0.43 19.87
CA GLY A 292 -13.61 0.72 19.47
C GLY A 292 -13.92 2.20 19.21
N ARG A 293 -12.96 3.11 19.45
CA ARG A 293 -13.07 4.56 19.19
C ARG A 293 -12.03 5.07 18.22
N LEU A 294 -11.07 4.23 17.83
CA LEU A 294 -10.05 4.57 16.85
C LEU A 294 -10.65 4.47 15.44
N PRO A 295 -10.71 5.58 14.68
CA PRO A 295 -11.24 5.56 13.32
C PRO A 295 -10.43 4.63 12.42
N VAL A 296 -11.11 3.69 11.77
CA VAL A 296 -10.53 2.70 10.86
C VAL A 296 -11.24 2.72 9.53
N SER A 297 -10.49 2.64 8.42
CA SER A 297 -11.08 2.34 7.12
C SER A 297 -10.18 1.42 6.31
N SER A 298 -10.78 0.71 5.34
CA SER A 298 -10.04 0.01 4.30
C SER A 298 -10.51 0.45 2.93
N THR A 299 -9.64 1.12 2.20
CA THR A 299 -9.93 1.65 0.87
C THR A 299 -9.84 0.59 -0.23
N LYS A 300 -9.40 -0.65 0.11
CA LYS A 300 -9.52 -1.81 -0.78
C LYS A 300 -10.96 -2.09 -1.22
N SER A 301 -11.93 -1.67 -0.41
CA SER A 301 -13.35 -1.72 -0.77
C SER A 301 -13.74 -0.82 -1.94
N VAL A 302 -12.89 0.13 -2.29
CA VAL A 302 -13.11 1.11 -3.36
C VAL A 302 -12.24 0.82 -4.58
N HIS A 303 -10.92 0.65 -4.39
CA HIS A 303 -9.96 0.48 -5.50
C HIS A 303 -9.48 -0.96 -5.69
N GLY A 304 -9.97 -1.91 -4.90
CA GLY A 304 -9.53 -3.30 -4.98
C GLY A 304 -8.17 -3.56 -4.32
N HIS A 305 -7.77 -4.82 -4.30
CA HIS A 305 -6.47 -5.24 -3.77
C HIS A 305 -5.43 -5.25 -4.88
N ALA A 306 -4.47 -4.34 -4.81
CA ALA A 306 -3.39 -4.18 -5.78
C ALA A 306 -2.13 -4.97 -5.42
N LEU A 307 -2.28 -6.10 -4.73
CA LEU A 307 -1.21 -7.03 -4.32
C LEU A 307 0.05 -6.29 -3.83
N GLU A 308 1.19 -6.43 -4.52
CA GLU A 308 2.47 -5.82 -4.15
C GLU A 308 2.43 -4.30 -4.07
N ALA A 309 1.53 -3.65 -4.82
CA ALA A 309 1.40 -2.19 -4.84
C ALA A 309 0.50 -1.64 -3.73
N SER A 310 -0.31 -2.48 -3.05
CA SER A 310 -1.26 -2.04 -2.02
C SER A 310 -0.62 -1.18 -0.95
N GLY A 311 0.56 -1.58 -0.47
CA GLY A 311 1.25 -0.85 0.60
C GLY A 311 1.61 0.60 0.25
N LEU A 312 1.93 0.91 -1.02
CA LEU A 312 2.15 2.30 -1.44
C LEU A 312 0.86 3.05 -1.71
N LEU A 313 -0.15 2.43 -2.33
CA LEU A 313 -1.45 3.08 -2.52
C LEU A 313 -2.05 3.49 -1.16
N GLU A 314 -2.02 2.60 -0.19
CA GLU A 314 -2.58 2.82 1.14
C GLU A 314 -1.73 3.79 1.98
N LEU A 315 -0.41 3.78 1.81
CA LEU A 315 0.46 4.82 2.35
C LEU A 315 0.04 6.20 1.82
N LEU A 316 -0.18 6.32 0.51
CA LEU A 316 -0.59 7.57 -0.12
C LEU A 316 -1.99 8.01 0.34
N VAL A 317 -2.94 7.09 0.45
CA VAL A 317 -4.25 7.39 1.04
C VAL A 317 -4.09 7.93 2.46
N THR A 318 -3.24 7.31 3.27
CA THR A 318 -2.97 7.74 4.65
C THR A 318 -2.36 9.13 4.70
N VAL A 319 -1.35 9.40 3.87
CA VAL A 319 -0.72 10.73 3.72
C VAL A 319 -1.76 11.79 3.34
N LEU A 320 -2.59 11.49 2.34
CA LEU A 320 -3.63 12.41 1.85
C LEU A 320 -4.72 12.64 2.91
N ALA A 321 -5.11 11.60 3.65
CA ALA A 321 -6.07 11.72 4.75
C ALA A 321 -5.56 12.68 5.84
N LEU A 322 -4.30 12.54 6.26
CA LEU A 322 -3.67 13.46 7.21
C LEU A 322 -3.60 14.88 6.67
N ARG A 323 -3.13 15.05 5.45
CA ARG A 323 -2.95 16.38 4.83
C ARG A 323 -4.25 17.16 4.65
N HIS A 324 -5.33 16.47 4.27
CA HIS A 324 -6.62 17.10 3.98
C HIS A 324 -7.60 17.07 5.15
N GLY A 325 -7.26 16.38 6.25
CA GLY A 325 -8.13 16.26 7.42
C GLY A 325 -9.45 15.55 7.12
N LYS A 326 -9.43 14.60 6.17
CA LYS A 326 -10.60 13.81 5.75
C LYS A 326 -10.25 12.34 5.68
N LEU A 327 -10.83 11.55 6.57
CA LEU A 327 -10.63 10.10 6.61
C LEU A 327 -11.57 9.42 5.60
N PRO A 328 -11.04 8.50 4.77
CA PRO A 328 -11.81 7.87 3.69
C PRO A 328 -12.83 6.84 4.20
N VAL A 329 -13.75 6.51 3.32
CA VAL A 329 -14.85 5.58 3.58
C VAL A 329 -14.42 4.13 3.34
N THR A 330 -14.95 3.21 4.15
CA THR A 330 -15.01 1.78 3.86
C THR A 330 -16.33 1.48 3.18
N ALA A 331 -16.31 1.14 1.89
CA ALA A 331 -17.50 0.82 1.12
C ALA A 331 -18.05 -0.58 1.42
N GLY A 332 -19.27 -0.87 0.97
CA GLY A 332 -19.86 -2.20 1.00
C GLY A 332 -20.40 -2.64 2.36
N TRP A 333 -20.54 -1.73 3.31
CA TRP A 333 -21.03 -2.06 4.65
C TRP A 333 -22.47 -2.57 4.65
N LEU A 334 -22.71 -3.73 5.28
CA LEU A 334 -24.04 -4.32 5.47
C LEU A 334 -24.51 -4.28 6.92
N GLY A 335 -23.57 -4.30 7.87
CA GLY A 335 -23.89 -4.31 9.30
C GLY A 335 -22.69 -4.63 10.16
N PRO A 336 -22.82 -4.51 11.49
CA PRO A 336 -21.76 -4.84 12.42
C PRO A 336 -21.47 -6.34 12.42
N ASP A 337 -20.20 -6.69 12.58
CA ASP A 337 -19.75 -8.07 12.79
C ASP A 337 -19.15 -8.18 14.20
N PRO A 338 -19.64 -9.10 15.04
CA PRO A 338 -19.12 -9.29 16.40
C PRO A 338 -17.61 -9.60 16.47
N GLN A 339 -17.02 -10.15 15.41
CA GLN A 339 -15.59 -10.40 15.32
C GLN A 339 -14.76 -9.13 15.02
N CYS A 340 -15.42 -8.04 14.61
CA CYS A 340 -14.77 -6.80 14.20
C CYS A 340 -15.39 -5.58 14.89
N PRO A 341 -15.33 -5.48 16.24
CA PRO A 341 -15.96 -4.38 17.00
C PRO A 341 -15.11 -3.11 16.93
N LEU A 342 -14.91 -2.57 15.72
CA LEU A 342 -14.09 -1.40 15.42
C LEU A 342 -14.95 -0.20 15.03
N ASP A 343 -14.41 1.01 15.15
CA ASP A 343 -15.01 2.25 14.65
C ASP A 343 -14.74 2.41 13.15
N VAL A 344 -15.43 1.62 12.34
CA VAL A 344 -15.27 1.63 10.87
C VAL A 344 -15.93 2.86 10.28
N ILE A 345 -15.16 3.65 9.52
CA ILE A 345 -15.67 4.82 8.79
C ILE A 345 -16.51 4.31 7.60
N ARG A 346 -17.79 4.67 7.60
CA ARG A 346 -18.81 4.27 6.62
C ARG A 346 -19.70 5.47 6.29
N ASP A 347 -20.58 5.32 5.32
CA ASP A 347 -21.60 6.29 4.92
C ASP A 347 -21.03 7.59 4.33
N ALA A 348 -20.11 8.27 5.02
CA ALA A 348 -19.47 9.48 4.54
C ALA A 348 -18.02 9.61 5.07
N PRO A 349 -17.14 10.34 4.36
CA PRO A 349 -15.80 10.67 4.86
C PRO A 349 -15.89 11.40 6.21
N ARG A 350 -15.04 10.99 7.15
CA ARG A 350 -15.03 11.60 8.48
C ARG A 350 -14.03 12.73 8.55
N PRO A 351 -14.44 13.97 8.83
CA PRO A 351 -13.51 15.05 9.16
C PRO A 351 -12.73 14.70 10.43
N ALA A 352 -11.41 14.76 10.37
CA ALA A 352 -10.56 14.57 11.54
C ALA A 352 -9.22 15.26 11.32
N ARG A 353 -8.76 15.99 12.32
CA ARG A 353 -7.39 16.47 12.38
C ARG A 353 -6.61 15.55 13.29
N THR A 354 -5.75 14.75 12.72
CA THR A 354 -4.82 13.89 13.44
C THR A 354 -3.41 14.08 12.91
N GLU A 355 -2.44 14.04 13.81
CA GLU A 355 -1.03 14.20 13.46
C GLU A 355 -0.41 12.85 13.03
N HIS A 356 -0.94 11.74 13.56
CA HIS A 356 -0.35 10.43 13.38
C HIS A 356 -1.38 9.39 12.93
N ALA A 357 -1.00 8.60 11.95
CA ALA A 357 -1.81 7.50 11.45
C ALA A 357 -0.96 6.25 11.16
N LEU A 358 -1.60 5.10 11.15
CA LEU A 358 -1.00 3.84 10.72
C LEU A 358 -1.57 3.40 9.36
N THR A 359 -0.73 2.80 8.52
CA THR A 359 -1.17 1.98 7.40
C THR A 359 -0.64 0.57 7.57
N LEU A 360 -1.51 -0.42 7.41
CA LEU A 360 -1.26 -1.81 7.73
C LEU A 360 -1.36 -2.68 6.47
N ASN A 361 -0.46 -3.65 6.34
CA ASN A 361 -0.55 -4.66 5.30
C ASN A 361 -0.20 -6.04 5.86
N ALA A 362 -0.94 -7.04 5.41
CA ALA A 362 -0.71 -8.44 5.71
C ALA A 362 -0.72 -9.26 4.40
N ALA A 363 0.06 -10.33 4.36
CA ALA A 363 0.20 -11.17 3.18
C ALA A 363 0.03 -12.65 3.50
N PHE A 364 -0.29 -13.44 2.50
CA PHE A 364 -0.11 -14.88 2.55
C PHE A 364 1.33 -15.22 2.95
N GLY A 365 1.53 -16.33 3.67
CA GLY A 365 2.80 -16.63 4.32
C GLY A 365 2.94 -16.03 5.72
N GLY A 366 1.94 -15.23 6.16
CA GLY A 366 1.89 -14.63 7.50
C GLY A 366 2.83 -13.43 7.69
N ALA A 367 3.26 -12.78 6.60
CA ALA A 367 4.05 -11.56 6.71
C ALA A 367 3.15 -10.35 7.00
N ASN A 368 3.51 -9.55 8.01
CA ASN A 368 2.77 -8.37 8.44
C ASN A 368 3.67 -7.14 8.49
N THR A 369 3.13 -5.99 8.09
CA THR A 369 3.81 -4.70 8.14
C THR A 369 2.90 -3.62 8.68
N ALA A 370 3.49 -2.66 9.39
CA ALA A 370 2.85 -1.43 9.82
C ALA A 370 3.79 -0.26 9.53
N LEU A 371 3.29 0.79 8.91
CA LEU A 371 4.00 2.05 8.74
C LEU A 371 3.29 3.13 9.55
N LEU A 372 4.04 3.84 10.37
CA LEU A 372 3.58 4.99 11.12
C LEU A 372 3.92 6.26 10.33
N VAL A 373 2.89 7.01 10.00
CA VAL A 373 2.97 8.24 9.21
C VAL A 373 2.61 9.41 10.10
N SER A 374 3.40 10.47 10.02
CA SER A 374 3.08 11.73 10.67
C SER A 374 2.88 12.84 9.63
N ALA A 375 1.97 13.76 9.93
CA ALA A 375 1.76 14.97 9.13
C ALA A 375 3.08 15.78 9.00
N ALA A 376 3.16 16.63 7.96
CA ALA A 376 4.33 17.47 7.71
C ALA A 376 4.45 18.63 8.70
#